data_42486e96a4022e2380347585d44c6e76
#
_entry.id   42486e96a4022e2380347585d44c6e76
#
_cell.length_a   1.000
_cell.length_b   1.000
_cell.length_c   1.000
_cell.angle_alpha   90.00
_cell.angle_beta   90.00
_cell.angle_gamma   90.00
#
_symmetry.space_group_name_H-M   'P 1'
#
loop_
_entity.id
_entity.type
_entity.pdbx_description
1 polymer ?
#
loop_
_entity_poly.entity_id
_entity_poly.type
_entity_poly.pdbx_seq_one_letter_code
_entity_poly.pdbx_strand_id
1 'polypeptide(L)'
;MDSDAENLEKQFSSRLLLRHASQNSLDESSQKHIPRSETKHKLPYRNPQHFPRAFDNLNLMRRQSQLCDVVLVADSVEVPAHKMVLASCSPYFHAMFTSFEESRQDRIVLQDIDGSALQLLIDYVYTAEVLVTEENVQVLLPAANLLQLTDVRDACCDFLQSQLHPTNCLGIRAFADLHGCLELLSIAESYVEQHFCEVVECEEFLSLTSQQVIKLISSDRLTTPSEEKVFECVMSWVGGDLPNREQYLAELMEYVRLPLLSQDYLIQRVEEEPLLKQDTQCKDYLIEAMKYHLLKGEQKALFKSPRTKPRQPVGLPKVLLVVGGQAPKAIRSVECYDFKDERWFPVAEMPTRRCRCGIAVINGKVYAVGGFNGALRVRTVDVYDPTRDSWSSCASMEARRSTLGVATLNGCIYAVGGFDGSTGLNSAEMYDSKTYEWRMIAPMSTRRSSVGVGVVSGFLYAVGGYDGASRQCLASVECYCPESDVWTSVAEMSARRSGAGVGVLDGLLYAVGGHDGPLVRKSVEVYNPDTNCWSPVADMNLCRRNAGVIALNGLLYVVGGDDGTSNLASVEVYNPKTDAWTLLPAHMGIGRSYAGVAIIDKPGF
;
A
#
# COMPACT_ATOMS: atom_id res chain seq x y z
N MET A 1 35.29 -7.26 -9.21
CA MET A 1 35.23 -7.41 -7.76
C MET A 1 36.06 -8.56 -7.22
N ASP A 2 36.51 -9.46 -8.07
CA ASP A 2 37.34 -10.62 -7.64
C ASP A 2 38.86 -10.36 -7.54
N SER A 3 39.34 -9.28 -8.14
CA SER A 3 40.80 -8.96 -8.12
C SER A 3 41.26 -8.33 -6.79
N ASP A 4 40.36 -7.67 -6.07
CA ASP A 4 40.71 -6.98 -4.81
C ASP A 4 40.70 -7.92 -3.60
N ALA A 5 39.87 -8.98 -3.65
CA ALA A 5 39.81 -10.01 -2.62
C ALA A 5 41.05 -10.92 -2.67
N GLU A 6 41.51 -11.32 -3.87
CA GLU A 6 42.76 -12.11 -4.04
C GLU A 6 44.02 -11.34 -3.65
N ASN A 7 44.03 -10.01 -3.83
CA ASN A 7 45.15 -9.18 -3.41
C ASN A 7 45.21 -9.00 -1.88
N LEU A 8 44.06 -8.94 -1.22
CA LEU A 8 44.01 -8.91 0.26
C LEU A 8 44.46 -10.23 0.89
N GLU A 9 44.03 -11.38 0.34
CA GLU A 9 44.48 -12.71 0.82
C GLU A 9 45.96 -12.94 0.62
N LYS A 10 46.52 -12.52 -0.52
CA LYS A 10 47.98 -12.62 -0.78
C LYS A 10 48.78 -11.69 0.13
N GLN A 11 48.30 -10.50 0.47
CA GLN A 11 48.93 -9.62 1.45
C GLN A 11 48.88 -10.17 2.88
N PHE A 12 47.76 -10.83 3.26
CA PHE A 12 47.64 -11.47 4.57
C PHE A 12 48.54 -12.69 4.71
N SER A 13 48.60 -13.56 3.68
CA SER A 13 49.47 -14.73 3.68
C SER A 13 50.97 -14.37 3.71
N SER A 14 51.37 -13.31 3.00
CA SER A 14 52.76 -12.86 3.01
C SER A 14 53.19 -12.23 4.35
N ARG A 15 52.26 -11.56 5.06
CA ARG A 15 52.54 -11.01 6.41
C ARG A 15 52.62 -12.10 7.48
N LEU A 16 51.84 -13.17 7.38
CA LEU A 16 51.94 -14.31 8.30
C LEU A 16 53.23 -15.11 8.07
N LEU A 17 53.63 -15.34 6.81
CA LEU A 17 54.88 -16.00 6.47
C LEU A 17 56.10 -15.22 6.93
N LEU A 18 56.11 -13.90 6.83
CA LEU A 18 57.15 -13.03 7.36
C LEU A 18 57.27 -13.09 8.90
N ARG A 19 56.19 -13.31 9.63
CA ARG A 19 56.23 -13.52 11.08
C ARG A 19 56.81 -14.90 11.45
N HIS A 20 56.47 -15.95 10.73
CA HIS A 20 57.03 -17.28 10.95
C HIS A 20 58.51 -17.36 10.55
N ALA A 21 58.92 -16.71 9.47
CA ALA A 21 60.33 -16.66 9.04
C ALA A 21 61.21 -15.89 10.04
N SER A 22 60.68 -14.84 10.70
CA SER A 22 61.42 -14.08 11.69
C SER A 22 61.58 -14.78 13.06
N GLN A 23 60.77 -15.80 13.34
CA GLN A 23 60.89 -16.59 14.59
C GLN A 23 61.90 -17.75 14.48
N ASN A 24 62.18 -18.25 13.26
CA ASN A 24 63.09 -19.38 13.07
C ASN A 24 64.53 -19.01 12.72
N SER A 25 64.88 -17.70 12.69
CA SER A 25 66.22 -17.24 12.29
C SER A 25 66.95 -16.41 13.36
N LEU A 26 66.59 -16.52 14.63
CA LEU A 26 67.28 -15.82 15.71
C LEU A 26 68.27 -16.76 16.37
N ASP A 27 69.48 -16.75 15.84
CA ASP A 27 70.70 -17.21 16.53
C ASP A 27 71.08 -16.17 17.62
N GLU A 28 71.50 -16.58 18.76
CA GLU A 28 71.59 -15.84 20.04
C GLU A 28 72.61 -14.68 20.10
N SER A 29 73.04 -14.06 19.02
CA SER A 29 74.14 -13.08 19.10
C SER A 29 73.94 -11.73 18.48
N SER A 30 72.71 -11.23 18.33
CA SER A 30 72.51 -9.84 17.85
C SER A 30 71.20 -9.24 18.37
N GLN A 31 71.21 -8.76 19.62
CA GLN A 31 70.16 -7.85 20.13
C GLN A 31 70.29 -6.47 19.45
N LYS A 32 69.65 -6.28 18.32
CA LYS A 32 69.32 -4.92 17.83
C LYS A 32 67.89 -4.59 18.21
N HIS A 33 67.75 -3.60 19.09
CA HIS A 33 66.47 -3.02 19.43
C HIS A 33 65.77 -2.47 18.17
N ILE A 34 64.68 -3.13 17.80
CA ILE A 34 63.74 -2.62 16.78
C ILE A 34 62.82 -1.64 17.52
N PRO A 35 62.74 -0.36 17.10
CA PRO A 35 61.80 0.59 17.73
C PRO A 35 60.39 0.08 17.58
N ARG A 36 59.68 -0.16 18.69
CA ARG A 36 58.24 -0.43 18.70
C ARG A 36 57.52 0.82 18.23
N SER A 37 56.94 0.80 17.03
CA SER A 37 55.97 1.81 16.64
C SER A 37 54.74 1.66 17.54
N GLU A 38 54.43 2.73 18.26
CA GLU A 38 53.32 2.77 19.23
C GLU A 38 51.91 2.87 18.60
N THR A 39 51.71 2.33 17.44
CA THR A 39 50.36 2.17 16.89
C THR A 39 49.91 0.73 17.07
N LYS A 40 49.31 0.44 18.23
CA LYS A 40 48.57 -0.79 18.49
C LYS A 40 47.32 -0.79 17.61
N HIS A 41 47.42 -1.16 16.36
CA HIS A 41 46.26 -1.54 15.55
C HIS A 41 45.75 -2.90 16.09
N LYS A 42 44.76 -2.80 17.01
CA LYS A 42 43.96 -3.95 17.41
C LYS A 42 43.05 -4.28 16.21
N LEU A 43 43.36 -5.31 15.47
CA LEU A 43 42.46 -5.85 14.45
C LEU A 43 41.49 -6.81 15.16
N PRO A 44 40.19 -6.46 15.26
CA PRO A 44 39.22 -7.38 15.82
C PRO A 44 39.10 -8.58 14.86
N TYR A 45 39.40 -9.75 15.33
CA TYR A 45 39.14 -10.99 14.60
C TYR A 45 37.75 -11.52 14.99
N ARG A 46 36.86 -11.70 14.01
CA ARG A 46 35.54 -12.30 14.16
C ARG A 46 35.48 -13.54 13.26
N ASN A 47 35.22 -14.69 13.85
CA ASN A 47 34.98 -15.93 13.11
C ASN A 47 33.47 -16.10 12.88
N PRO A 48 32.93 -15.90 11.66
CA PRO A 48 31.50 -16.02 11.39
C PRO A 48 30.98 -17.46 11.53
N GLN A 49 31.86 -18.46 11.42
CA GLN A 49 31.50 -19.88 11.53
C GLN A 49 31.57 -20.42 12.96
N HIS A 50 31.96 -19.60 13.93
CA HIS A 50 32.15 -20.08 15.30
C HIS A 50 30.84 -20.56 15.94
N PHE A 51 29.79 -19.74 15.87
CA PHE A 51 28.50 -20.07 16.44
C PHE A 51 27.78 -21.21 15.71
N PRO A 52 27.66 -21.21 14.37
CA PRO A 52 27.08 -22.33 13.63
C PRO A 52 27.74 -23.66 13.98
N ARG A 53 29.08 -23.75 13.92
CA ARG A 53 29.80 -24.97 14.28
C ARG A 53 29.57 -25.42 15.73
N ALA A 54 29.46 -24.49 16.67
CA ALA A 54 29.18 -24.81 18.06
C ALA A 54 27.79 -25.45 18.21
N PHE A 55 26.77 -24.89 17.55
CA PHE A 55 25.40 -25.43 17.58
C PHE A 55 25.29 -26.75 16.81
N ASP A 56 25.98 -26.93 15.69
CA ASP A 56 26.06 -28.22 14.99
C ASP A 56 26.61 -29.32 15.91
N ASN A 57 27.68 -29.02 16.65
CA ASN A 57 28.26 -29.96 17.61
C ASN A 57 27.31 -30.24 18.80
N LEU A 58 26.63 -29.21 19.32
CA LEU A 58 25.62 -29.38 20.36
C LEU A 58 24.46 -30.26 19.89
N ASN A 59 24.01 -30.08 18.66
CA ASN A 59 22.97 -30.92 18.06
C ASN A 59 23.44 -32.37 17.87
N LEU A 60 24.68 -32.57 17.46
CA LEU A 60 25.27 -33.91 17.36
C LEU A 60 25.33 -34.59 18.72
N MET A 61 25.81 -33.90 19.77
CA MET A 61 25.83 -34.42 21.14
C MET A 61 24.43 -34.75 21.65
N ARG A 62 23.44 -33.89 21.39
CA ARG A 62 22.02 -34.12 21.70
C ARG A 62 21.51 -35.42 21.05
N ARG A 63 21.72 -35.60 19.77
CA ARG A 63 21.29 -36.81 19.02
C ARG A 63 21.95 -38.08 19.50
N GLN A 64 23.14 -37.97 20.08
CA GLN A 64 23.87 -39.08 20.71
C GLN A 64 23.59 -39.22 22.23
N SER A 65 22.65 -38.41 22.75
CA SER A 65 22.32 -38.32 24.20
C SER A 65 23.53 -38.02 25.07
N GLN A 66 24.54 -37.32 24.55
CA GLN A 66 25.73 -36.93 25.27
C GLN A 66 25.50 -35.58 26.00
N LEU A 67 25.87 -35.54 27.27
CA LEU A 67 25.75 -34.38 28.16
C LEU A 67 24.31 -33.81 28.25
N CYS A 68 23.30 -34.58 27.82
CA CYS A 68 21.90 -34.20 28.00
C CYS A 68 21.53 -34.32 29.47
N ASP A 69 20.96 -33.25 30.01
CA ASP A 69 20.54 -33.15 31.41
C ASP A 69 19.02 -33.05 31.57
N VAL A 70 18.26 -33.21 30.47
CA VAL A 70 16.82 -33.30 30.48
C VAL A 70 16.30 -34.13 29.30
N VAL A 71 15.19 -34.84 29.53
CA VAL A 71 14.37 -35.47 28.50
C VAL A 71 12.98 -34.86 28.56
N LEU A 72 12.58 -34.20 27.47
CA LEU A 72 11.24 -33.66 27.32
C LEU A 72 10.33 -34.73 26.71
N VAL A 73 9.13 -34.83 27.24
CA VAL A 73 8.14 -35.85 26.81
C VAL A 73 6.84 -35.15 26.44
N ALA A 74 6.34 -35.41 25.25
CA ALA A 74 5.00 -35.04 24.83
C ALA A 74 4.37 -36.22 24.08
N ASP A 75 3.16 -36.57 24.45
CA ASP A 75 2.50 -37.81 24.00
C ASP A 75 3.41 -39.03 24.21
N SER A 76 3.80 -39.69 23.11
CA SER A 76 4.71 -40.83 23.12
C SER A 76 6.15 -40.49 22.66
N VAL A 77 6.44 -39.21 22.43
CA VAL A 77 7.72 -38.73 21.89
C VAL A 77 8.61 -38.27 23.06
N GLU A 78 9.84 -38.78 23.09
CA GLU A 78 10.87 -38.40 24.05
C GLU A 78 12.01 -37.71 23.33
N VAL A 79 12.35 -36.50 23.77
CA VAL A 79 13.39 -35.69 23.14
C VAL A 79 14.45 -35.33 24.19
N PRO A 80 15.66 -35.91 24.07
CA PRO A 80 16.79 -35.53 24.94
C PRO A 80 17.28 -34.12 24.54
N ALA A 81 17.66 -33.32 25.56
CA ALA A 81 18.11 -31.96 25.31
C ALA A 81 19.06 -31.47 26.43
N HIS A 82 19.60 -30.27 26.28
CA HIS A 82 20.43 -29.58 27.26
C HIS A 82 19.63 -28.39 27.83
N LYS A 83 19.38 -28.37 29.13
CA LYS A 83 18.62 -27.29 29.82
C LYS A 83 19.16 -25.91 29.50
N MET A 84 20.49 -25.75 29.44
CA MET A 84 21.13 -24.48 29.16
C MET A 84 20.84 -24.00 27.73
N VAL A 85 20.85 -24.89 26.72
CA VAL A 85 20.55 -24.54 25.36
C VAL A 85 19.08 -24.13 25.21
N LEU A 86 18.16 -24.91 25.76
CA LEU A 86 16.74 -24.60 25.74
C LEU A 86 16.44 -23.27 26.44
N ALA A 87 17.02 -23.04 27.63
CA ALA A 87 16.83 -21.80 28.37
C ALA A 87 17.41 -20.57 27.67
N SER A 88 18.45 -20.74 26.86
CA SER A 88 19.03 -19.63 26.08
C SER A 88 18.17 -19.19 24.91
N CYS A 89 17.30 -20.06 24.39
CA CYS A 89 16.47 -19.80 23.22
C CYS A 89 15.00 -19.53 23.54
N SER A 90 14.54 -19.89 24.75
CA SER A 90 13.13 -19.79 25.12
C SER A 90 12.98 -19.24 26.54
N PRO A 91 12.26 -18.12 26.72
CA PRO A 91 11.91 -17.59 28.04
C PRO A 91 11.10 -18.59 28.88
N TYR A 92 10.27 -19.41 28.26
CA TYR A 92 9.50 -20.47 28.93
C TYR A 92 10.45 -21.50 29.59
N PHE A 93 11.39 -22.04 28.82
CA PHE A 93 12.38 -22.99 29.37
C PHE A 93 13.33 -22.32 30.35
N HIS A 94 13.68 -21.06 30.13
CA HIS A 94 14.49 -20.32 31.10
C HIS A 94 13.79 -20.25 32.48
N ALA A 95 12.52 -19.86 32.49
CA ALA A 95 11.73 -19.80 33.71
C ALA A 95 11.59 -21.19 34.36
N MET A 96 11.26 -22.21 33.55
CA MET A 96 11.09 -23.61 34.03
C MET A 96 12.34 -24.13 34.72
N PHE A 97 13.52 -23.92 34.17
CA PHE A 97 14.77 -24.47 34.71
C PHE A 97 15.43 -23.61 35.79
N THR A 98 14.97 -22.37 36.01
CA THR A 98 15.55 -21.48 37.03
C THR A 98 14.64 -21.23 38.21
N SER A 99 13.30 -21.28 38.03
CA SER A 99 12.36 -20.80 39.05
C SER A 99 11.33 -21.81 39.51
N PHE A 100 11.25 -22.99 38.89
CA PHE A 100 10.23 -24.00 39.19
C PHE A 100 10.85 -25.33 39.63
N GLU A 101 10.01 -26.26 40.14
CA GLU A 101 10.43 -27.58 40.65
C GLU A 101 11.04 -28.47 39.56
N GLU A 102 10.64 -28.25 38.28
CA GLU A 102 11.15 -28.92 37.09
C GLU A 102 12.67 -28.71 36.92
N SER A 103 13.25 -27.68 37.54
CA SER A 103 14.70 -27.42 37.50
C SER A 103 15.52 -28.63 38.01
N ARG A 104 14.94 -29.44 38.92
CA ARG A 104 15.59 -30.61 39.54
C ARG A 104 15.24 -31.92 38.86
N GLN A 105 14.31 -31.90 37.87
CA GLN A 105 13.89 -33.11 37.18
C GLN A 105 14.73 -33.34 35.91
N ASP A 106 15.03 -34.61 35.65
CA ASP A 106 15.74 -35.04 34.44
C ASP A 106 14.75 -35.48 33.35
N ARG A 107 13.47 -35.67 33.69
CA ARG A 107 12.39 -36.04 32.78
C ARG A 107 11.18 -35.17 33.04
N ILE A 108 10.76 -34.44 32.02
CA ILE A 108 9.67 -33.46 32.12
C ILE A 108 8.61 -33.81 31.09
N VAL A 109 7.38 -33.99 31.55
CA VAL A 109 6.22 -34.21 30.69
C VAL A 109 5.56 -32.87 30.39
N LEU A 110 5.53 -32.50 29.14
CA LEU A 110 4.85 -31.28 28.64
C LEU A 110 3.42 -31.66 28.25
N GLN A 111 2.45 -31.02 28.89
CA GLN A 111 1.03 -31.20 28.57
C GLN A 111 0.62 -30.25 27.46
N ASP A 112 -0.41 -30.62 26.71
CA ASP A 112 -0.99 -29.80 25.65
C ASP A 112 -0.03 -29.45 24.48
N ILE A 113 0.99 -30.28 24.26
CA ILE A 113 1.91 -30.19 23.15
C ILE A 113 1.89 -31.51 22.36
N ASP A 114 1.69 -31.39 21.05
CA ASP A 114 1.85 -32.51 20.13
C ASP A 114 3.31 -32.99 20.07
N GLY A 115 3.52 -34.30 20.12
CA GLY A 115 4.87 -34.87 20.16
C GLY A 115 5.70 -34.58 18.90
N SER A 116 5.07 -34.53 17.74
CA SER A 116 5.74 -34.18 16.47
C SER A 116 6.13 -32.70 16.44
N ALA A 117 5.27 -31.83 16.95
CA ALA A 117 5.58 -30.39 17.10
C ALA A 117 6.72 -30.18 18.08
N LEU A 118 6.73 -30.89 19.25
CA LEU A 118 7.85 -30.81 20.20
C LEU A 118 9.18 -31.17 19.51
N GLN A 119 9.22 -32.27 18.75
CA GLN A 119 10.44 -32.68 18.05
C GLN A 119 10.95 -31.58 17.09
N LEU A 120 10.04 -30.99 16.28
CA LEU A 120 10.39 -29.93 15.34
C LEU A 120 10.90 -28.67 16.06
N LEU A 121 10.26 -28.28 17.17
CA LEU A 121 10.65 -27.10 17.95
C LEU A 121 12.00 -27.28 18.63
N ILE A 122 12.28 -28.46 19.17
CA ILE A 122 13.58 -28.74 19.76
C ILE A 122 14.66 -28.84 18.66
N ASP A 123 14.36 -29.43 17.51
CA ASP A 123 15.28 -29.41 16.36
C ASP A 123 15.57 -27.97 15.92
N TYR A 124 14.57 -27.10 15.84
CA TYR A 124 14.75 -25.67 15.57
C TYR A 124 15.69 -24.97 16.55
N VAL A 125 15.55 -25.23 17.86
CA VAL A 125 16.42 -24.63 18.89
C VAL A 125 17.91 -24.90 18.61
N TYR A 126 18.23 -26.06 18.05
CA TYR A 126 19.63 -26.45 17.75
C TYR A 126 20.08 -26.11 16.34
N THR A 127 19.18 -25.99 15.38
CA THR A 127 19.52 -25.80 13.94
C THR A 127 19.15 -24.43 13.40
N ALA A 128 18.28 -23.70 14.09
CA ALA A 128 17.63 -22.48 13.60
C ALA A 128 16.82 -22.67 12.29
N GLU A 129 16.46 -23.92 11.99
CA GLU A 129 15.68 -24.28 10.80
C GLU A 129 14.41 -25.01 11.19
N VAL A 130 13.28 -24.60 10.61
CA VAL A 130 11.99 -25.27 10.74
C VAL A 130 11.25 -25.24 9.40
N LEU A 131 10.67 -26.37 9.02
CA LEU A 131 9.81 -26.47 7.85
C LEU A 131 8.36 -26.38 8.31
N VAL A 132 7.67 -25.30 7.94
CA VAL A 132 6.24 -25.11 8.18
C VAL A 132 5.47 -25.63 6.96
N THR A 133 4.48 -26.49 7.19
CA THR A 133 3.65 -27.10 6.14
C THR A 133 2.18 -27.04 6.54
N GLU A 134 1.28 -27.29 5.58
CA GLU A 134 -0.16 -27.37 5.84
C GLU A 134 -0.49 -28.47 6.88
N GLU A 135 0.28 -29.56 6.91
CA GLU A 135 0.07 -30.69 7.79
C GLU A 135 0.48 -30.43 9.24
N ASN A 136 1.52 -29.58 9.45
CA ASN A 136 2.09 -29.38 10.78
C ASN A 136 1.75 -28.03 11.42
N VAL A 137 1.37 -27.00 10.66
CA VAL A 137 1.16 -25.63 11.16
C VAL A 137 0.14 -25.56 12.30
N GLN A 138 -0.90 -26.42 12.25
CA GLN A 138 -1.97 -26.42 13.26
C GLN A 138 -1.52 -26.91 14.62
N VAL A 139 -0.53 -27.78 14.68
CA VAL A 139 0.06 -28.28 15.96
C VAL A 139 1.32 -27.50 16.31
N LEU A 140 2.06 -27.01 15.32
CA LEU A 140 3.33 -26.31 15.52
C LEU A 140 3.12 -24.90 16.12
N LEU A 141 2.14 -24.14 15.62
CA LEU A 141 1.89 -22.77 16.09
C LEU A 141 1.49 -22.73 17.58
N PRO A 142 0.51 -23.54 18.07
CA PRO A 142 0.17 -23.57 19.48
C PRO A 142 1.36 -23.96 20.37
N ALA A 143 2.13 -24.96 19.96
CA ALA A 143 3.30 -25.43 20.66
C ALA A 143 4.41 -24.36 20.71
N ALA A 144 4.69 -23.68 19.59
CA ALA A 144 5.64 -22.57 19.54
C ALA A 144 5.22 -21.40 20.42
N ASN A 145 3.92 -21.11 20.46
CA ASN A 145 3.36 -20.05 21.30
C ASN A 145 3.51 -20.40 22.79
N LEU A 146 3.17 -21.63 23.18
CA LEU A 146 3.31 -22.11 24.55
C LEU A 146 4.77 -22.09 25.03
N LEU A 147 5.68 -22.58 24.19
CA LEU A 147 7.11 -22.60 24.49
C LEU A 147 7.81 -21.24 24.27
N GLN A 148 7.07 -20.19 23.92
CA GLN A 148 7.57 -18.84 23.68
C GLN A 148 8.72 -18.78 22.66
N LEU A 149 8.64 -19.62 21.62
CA LEU A 149 9.52 -19.59 20.44
C LEU A 149 8.92 -18.66 19.38
N THR A 150 9.09 -17.35 19.59
CA THR A 150 8.40 -16.31 18.83
C THR A 150 8.71 -16.36 17.34
N ASP A 151 9.96 -16.64 16.96
CA ASP A 151 10.35 -16.70 15.55
C ASP A 151 9.60 -17.81 14.79
N VAL A 152 9.41 -18.98 15.42
CA VAL A 152 8.64 -20.09 14.82
C VAL A 152 7.16 -19.77 14.77
N ARG A 153 6.62 -19.16 15.83
CA ARG A 153 5.23 -18.68 15.84
C ARG A 153 4.99 -17.70 14.68
N ASP A 154 5.88 -16.73 14.51
CA ASP A 154 5.77 -15.71 13.46
C ASP A 154 5.90 -16.36 12.07
N ALA A 155 6.83 -17.30 11.87
CA ALA A 155 6.92 -18.08 10.63
C ALA A 155 5.64 -18.89 10.33
N CYS A 156 4.99 -19.45 11.35
CA CYS A 156 3.69 -20.12 11.18
C CYS A 156 2.58 -19.13 10.80
N CYS A 157 2.59 -17.93 11.40
CA CYS A 157 1.63 -16.87 11.04
C CYS A 157 1.83 -16.39 9.60
N ASP A 158 3.08 -16.18 9.17
CA ASP A 158 3.40 -15.79 7.79
C ASP A 158 2.97 -16.86 6.79
N PHE A 159 3.19 -18.13 7.13
CA PHE A 159 2.71 -19.24 6.31
C PHE A 159 1.19 -19.21 6.17
N LEU A 160 0.43 -19.14 7.28
CA LEU A 160 -1.03 -19.09 7.26
C LEU A 160 -1.55 -17.87 6.51
N GLN A 161 -0.89 -16.72 6.63
CA GLN A 161 -1.22 -15.52 5.87
C GLN A 161 -1.07 -15.76 4.37
N SER A 162 -0.01 -16.44 3.93
CA SER A 162 0.23 -16.76 2.53
C SER A 162 -0.80 -17.74 1.93
N GLN A 163 -1.46 -18.53 2.80
CA GLN A 163 -2.47 -19.52 2.41
C GLN A 163 -3.91 -19.01 2.49
N LEU A 164 -4.13 -17.73 2.80
CA LEU A 164 -5.48 -17.16 2.87
C LEU A 164 -6.22 -17.30 1.54
N HIS A 165 -7.41 -17.93 1.63
CA HIS A 165 -8.32 -18.14 0.51
C HIS A 165 -9.77 -18.00 1.02
N PRO A 166 -10.77 -17.65 0.19
CA PRO A 166 -12.17 -17.53 0.64
C PRO A 166 -12.72 -18.77 1.35
N THR A 167 -12.23 -19.96 1.01
CA THR A 167 -12.66 -21.23 1.60
C THR A 167 -12.06 -21.58 2.95
N ASN A 168 -11.00 -20.89 3.40
CA ASN A 168 -10.30 -21.20 4.65
C ASN A 168 -10.08 -19.98 5.57
N CYS A 169 -10.41 -18.78 5.10
CA CYS A 169 -10.09 -17.56 5.83
C CYS A 169 -10.84 -17.41 7.15
N LEU A 170 -12.06 -17.95 7.26
CA LEU A 170 -12.83 -17.94 8.50
C LEU A 170 -12.22 -18.91 9.53
N GLY A 171 -11.74 -20.07 9.09
CA GLY A 171 -11.01 -21.03 9.92
C GLY A 171 -9.69 -20.45 10.41
N ILE A 172 -8.89 -19.83 9.53
CA ILE A 172 -7.64 -19.15 9.90
C ILE A 172 -7.90 -18.01 10.89
N ARG A 173 -8.95 -17.21 10.69
CA ARG A 173 -9.35 -16.15 11.61
C ARG A 173 -9.65 -16.70 13.01
N ALA A 174 -10.47 -17.75 13.08
CA ALA A 174 -10.83 -18.39 14.35
C ALA A 174 -9.61 -18.98 15.05
N PHE A 175 -8.71 -19.60 14.29
CA PHE A 175 -7.46 -20.16 14.81
C PHE A 175 -6.52 -19.08 15.35
N ALA A 176 -6.38 -17.95 14.63
CA ALA A 176 -5.58 -16.81 15.06
C ALA A 176 -6.13 -16.17 16.36
N ASP A 177 -7.46 -16.05 16.47
CA ASP A 177 -8.13 -15.54 17.67
C ASP A 177 -7.90 -16.46 18.87
N LEU A 178 -8.08 -17.77 18.69
CA LEU A 178 -7.88 -18.79 19.73
C LEU A 178 -6.46 -18.76 20.29
N HIS A 179 -5.46 -18.56 19.43
CA HIS A 179 -4.04 -18.58 19.84
C HIS A 179 -3.44 -17.20 20.08
N GLY A 180 -4.26 -16.11 20.05
CA GLY A 180 -3.83 -14.76 20.37
C GLY A 180 -2.84 -14.15 19.38
N CYS A 181 -2.86 -14.61 18.12
CA CYS A 181 -2.02 -14.08 17.04
C CYS A 181 -2.68 -12.83 16.42
N LEU A 182 -2.55 -11.68 17.11
CA LEU A 182 -3.29 -10.46 16.80
C LEU A 182 -3.04 -9.92 15.38
N GLU A 183 -1.83 -10.02 14.89
CA GLU A 183 -1.47 -9.56 13.54
C GLU A 183 -2.14 -10.43 12.48
N LEU A 184 -2.01 -11.76 12.58
CA LEU A 184 -2.70 -12.70 11.69
C LEU A 184 -4.22 -12.55 11.77
N LEU A 185 -4.77 -12.34 12.97
CA LEU A 185 -6.20 -12.08 13.16
C LEU A 185 -6.66 -10.85 12.39
N SER A 186 -5.93 -9.73 12.53
CA SER A 186 -6.24 -8.48 11.82
C SER A 186 -6.18 -8.65 10.29
N ILE A 187 -5.18 -9.38 9.80
CA ILE A 187 -5.02 -9.66 8.37
C ILE A 187 -6.15 -10.56 7.86
N ALA A 188 -6.49 -11.61 8.61
CA ALA A 188 -7.59 -12.52 8.24
C ALA A 188 -8.95 -11.80 8.27
N GLU A 189 -9.22 -10.94 9.27
CA GLU A 189 -10.43 -10.12 9.31
C GLU A 189 -10.51 -9.16 8.10
N SER A 190 -9.41 -8.50 7.76
CA SER A 190 -9.35 -7.64 6.57
C SER A 190 -9.55 -8.44 5.28
N TYR A 191 -9.00 -9.64 5.19
CA TYR A 191 -9.19 -10.53 4.03
C TYR A 191 -10.66 -10.92 3.85
N VAL A 192 -11.34 -11.31 4.94
CA VAL A 192 -12.77 -11.66 4.94
C VAL A 192 -13.62 -10.47 4.49
N GLU A 193 -13.33 -9.26 4.98
CA GLU A 193 -14.03 -8.04 4.59
C GLU A 193 -13.85 -7.71 3.10
N GLN A 194 -12.65 -7.93 2.56
CA GLN A 194 -12.31 -7.66 1.15
C GLN A 194 -12.93 -8.68 0.19
N HIS A 195 -13.00 -9.95 0.58
CA HIS A 195 -13.51 -11.05 -0.23
C HIS A 195 -14.91 -11.51 0.22
N PHE A 196 -15.66 -10.63 0.84
CA PHE A 196 -16.97 -10.94 1.43
C PHE A 196 -17.89 -11.73 0.49
N CYS A 197 -18.01 -11.32 -0.76
CA CYS A 197 -18.91 -11.96 -1.72
C CYS A 197 -18.54 -13.42 -2.02
N GLU A 198 -17.25 -13.74 -2.01
CA GLU A 198 -16.75 -15.10 -2.25
C GLU A 198 -16.86 -15.95 -0.97
N VAL A 199 -16.56 -15.34 0.18
CA VAL A 199 -16.59 -16.01 1.49
C VAL A 199 -17.99 -16.45 1.87
N VAL A 200 -19.02 -15.64 1.61
CA VAL A 200 -20.42 -16.00 1.95
C VAL A 200 -21.01 -17.12 1.10
N GLU A 201 -20.36 -17.47 0.00
CA GLU A 201 -20.71 -18.62 -0.85
C GLU A 201 -20.05 -19.92 -0.40
N CYS A 202 -19.10 -19.87 0.55
CA CYS A 202 -18.38 -21.03 1.05
C CYS A 202 -19.13 -21.72 2.20
N GLU A 203 -18.91 -23.03 2.35
CA GLU A 203 -19.52 -23.82 3.43
C GLU A 203 -19.14 -23.35 4.83
N GLU A 204 -17.93 -22.84 5.02
CA GLU A 204 -17.48 -22.28 6.31
C GLU A 204 -18.39 -21.18 6.82
N PHE A 205 -18.94 -20.33 5.92
CA PHE A 205 -19.85 -19.26 6.30
C PHE A 205 -21.12 -19.79 6.98
N LEU A 206 -21.67 -20.87 6.47
CA LEU A 206 -22.87 -21.51 7.04
C LEU A 206 -22.63 -22.11 8.43
N SER A 207 -21.38 -22.36 8.80
CA SER A 207 -21.01 -22.87 10.14
C SER A 207 -20.89 -21.77 11.20
N LEU A 208 -20.92 -20.50 10.82
CA LEU A 208 -20.79 -19.37 11.74
C LEU A 208 -21.98 -19.28 12.71
N THR A 209 -21.70 -18.80 13.93
CA THR A 209 -22.75 -18.44 14.89
C THR A 209 -23.42 -17.12 14.49
N SER A 210 -24.63 -16.87 15.02
CA SER A 210 -25.35 -15.60 14.78
C SER A 210 -24.50 -14.37 15.11
N GLN A 211 -23.79 -14.40 16.23
CA GLN A 211 -22.92 -13.30 16.67
C GLN A 211 -21.74 -13.05 15.72
N GLN A 212 -21.18 -14.13 15.14
CA GLN A 212 -20.10 -14.00 14.14
C GLN A 212 -20.62 -13.42 12.83
N VAL A 213 -21.83 -13.82 12.39
CA VAL A 213 -22.47 -13.23 11.21
C VAL A 213 -22.78 -11.76 11.45
N ILE A 214 -23.35 -11.41 12.62
CA ILE A 214 -23.62 -10.00 12.99
C ILE A 214 -22.32 -9.19 12.97
N LYS A 215 -21.25 -9.68 13.60
CA LYS A 215 -19.96 -9.00 13.59
C LYS A 215 -19.47 -8.73 12.16
N LEU A 216 -19.66 -9.69 11.25
CA LEU A 216 -19.26 -9.55 9.86
C LEU A 216 -20.09 -8.53 9.12
N ILE A 217 -21.44 -8.67 9.11
CA ILE A 217 -22.33 -7.79 8.34
C ILE A 217 -22.48 -6.38 8.93
N SER A 218 -22.15 -6.18 10.20
CA SER A 218 -22.15 -4.85 10.84
C SER A 218 -20.96 -3.98 10.40
N SER A 219 -19.89 -4.59 9.88
CA SER A 219 -18.70 -3.84 9.46
C SER A 219 -19.00 -2.84 8.34
N ASP A 220 -18.57 -1.60 8.53
CA ASP A 220 -18.61 -0.57 7.49
C ASP A 220 -17.61 -0.84 6.35
N ARG A 221 -16.64 -1.73 6.58
CA ARG A 221 -15.49 -1.99 5.70
C ARG A 221 -15.72 -3.08 4.65
N LEU A 222 -16.88 -3.72 4.65
CA LEU A 222 -17.19 -4.79 3.70
C LEU A 222 -17.11 -4.31 2.25
N THR A 223 -16.39 -5.08 1.44
CA THR A 223 -16.36 -4.93 -0.01
C THR A 223 -17.52 -5.72 -0.61
N THR A 224 -18.58 -5.03 -0.98
CA THR A 224 -19.77 -5.61 -1.61
C THR A 224 -20.28 -4.68 -2.71
N PRO A 225 -20.71 -5.22 -3.86
CA PRO A 225 -21.25 -4.41 -4.96
C PRO A 225 -22.56 -3.71 -4.59
N SER A 226 -23.36 -4.34 -3.72
CA SER A 226 -24.63 -3.79 -3.25
C SER A 226 -25.05 -4.41 -1.92
N GLU A 227 -25.94 -3.76 -1.19
CA GLU A 227 -26.58 -4.34 0.00
C GLU A 227 -27.49 -5.54 -0.32
N GLU A 228 -27.83 -5.74 -1.59
CA GLU A 228 -28.58 -6.93 -2.05
C GLU A 228 -27.81 -8.21 -1.71
N LYS A 229 -26.48 -8.21 -1.91
CA LYS A 229 -25.63 -9.35 -1.56
C LYS A 229 -25.59 -9.60 -0.04
N VAL A 230 -25.62 -8.56 0.76
CA VAL A 230 -25.68 -8.67 2.23
C VAL A 230 -27.04 -9.24 2.67
N PHE A 231 -28.13 -8.80 2.05
CA PHE A 231 -29.46 -9.36 2.28
C PHE A 231 -29.51 -10.86 1.92
N GLU A 232 -29.04 -11.23 0.72
CA GLU A 232 -28.98 -12.62 0.27
C GLU A 232 -28.15 -13.50 1.19
N CYS A 233 -27.02 -13.00 1.67
CA CYS A 233 -26.13 -13.67 2.62
C CYS A 233 -26.89 -14.01 3.93
N VAL A 234 -27.62 -13.05 4.50
CA VAL A 234 -28.43 -13.27 5.72
C VAL A 234 -29.53 -14.31 5.46
N MET A 235 -30.23 -14.20 4.35
CA MET A 235 -31.30 -15.17 3.99
C MET A 235 -30.74 -16.58 3.75
N SER A 236 -29.57 -16.70 3.12
CA SER A 236 -28.88 -17.98 2.91
C SER A 236 -28.46 -18.61 4.24
N TRP A 237 -27.90 -17.82 5.16
CA TRP A 237 -27.50 -18.32 6.47
C TRP A 237 -28.69 -18.78 7.31
N VAL A 238 -29.78 -18.00 7.34
CA VAL A 238 -31.01 -18.36 8.06
C VAL A 238 -31.65 -19.61 7.43
N GLY A 239 -31.71 -19.66 6.08
CA GLY A 239 -32.26 -20.80 5.34
C GLY A 239 -31.48 -22.12 5.49
N GLY A 240 -30.18 -22.02 5.82
CA GLY A 240 -29.34 -23.20 6.05
C GLY A 240 -29.74 -24.06 7.26
N ASP A 241 -30.37 -23.45 8.27
CA ASP A 241 -30.94 -24.15 9.43
C ASP A 241 -32.13 -23.34 10.00
N LEU A 242 -33.20 -23.27 9.23
CA LEU A 242 -34.35 -22.44 9.53
C LEU A 242 -34.91 -22.65 10.94
N PRO A 243 -35.15 -23.88 11.45
CA PRO A 243 -35.74 -24.09 12.77
C PRO A 243 -34.94 -23.46 13.93
N ASN A 244 -33.63 -23.40 13.80
CA ASN A 244 -32.73 -22.89 14.86
C ASN A 244 -32.33 -21.43 14.63
N ARG A 245 -32.44 -20.89 13.41
CA ARG A 245 -31.90 -19.58 13.03
C ARG A 245 -32.93 -18.51 12.74
N GLU A 246 -34.21 -18.89 12.53
CA GLU A 246 -35.30 -17.94 12.28
C GLU A 246 -35.40 -16.87 13.38
N GLN A 247 -35.18 -17.23 14.63
CA GLN A 247 -35.23 -16.33 15.79
C GLN A 247 -34.21 -15.18 15.73
N TYR A 248 -33.12 -15.32 14.94
CA TYR A 248 -32.08 -14.28 14.79
C TYR A 248 -32.31 -13.35 13.59
N LEU A 249 -33.37 -13.60 12.79
CA LEU A 249 -33.63 -12.86 11.56
C LEU A 249 -33.76 -11.34 11.79
N ALA A 250 -34.54 -10.94 12.80
CA ALA A 250 -34.74 -9.52 13.11
C ALA A 250 -33.45 -8.84 13.55
N GLU A 251 -32.64 -9.51 14.37
CA GLU A 251 -31.34 -9.01 14.82
C GLU A 251 -30.35 -8.86 13.66
N LEU A 252 -30.32 -9.83 12.74
CA LEU A 252 -29.47 -9.76 11.54
C LEU A 252 -29.92 -8.65 10.58
N MET A 253 -31.25 -8.48 10.38
CA MET A 253 -31.80 -7.46 9.49
C MET A 253 -31.55 -6.03 10.01
N GLU A 254 -31.27 -5.83 11.30
CA GLU A 254 -30.86 -4.55 11.83
C GLU A 254 -29.59 -4.01 11.14
N TYR A 255 -28.68 -4.90 10.73
CA TYR A 255 -27.39 -4.56 10.11
C TYR A 255 -27.41 -4.60 8.57
N VAL A 256 -28.51 -5.03 7.96
CA VAL A 256 -28.72 -4.92 6.51
C VAL A 256 -29.25 -3.51 6.20
N ARG A 257 -28.58 -2.80 5.31
CA ARG A 257 -28.92 -1.40 5.00
C ARG A 257 -30.01 -1.33 3.94
N LEU A 258 -31.21 -1.80 4.30
CA LEU A 258 -32.35 -1.86 3.41
C LEU A 258 -32.66 -0.53 2.68
N PRO A 259 -32.52 0.67 3.29
CA PRO A 259 -32.70 1.93 2.56
C PRO A 259 -31.75 2.15 1.38
N LEU A 260 -30.63 1.43 1.32
CA LEU A 260 -29.64 1.53 0.25
C LEU A 260 -29.86 0.52 -0.89
N LEU A 261 -30.83 -0.39 -0.75
CA LEU A 261 -31.26 -1.27 -1.82
C LEU A 261 -31.99 -0.50 -2.92
N SER A 262 -31.99 -1.07 -4.14
CA SER A 262 -32.82 -0.50 -5.21
C SER A 262 -34.31 -0.64 -4.89
N GLN A 263 -35.12 0.32 -5.36
CA GLN A 263 -36.56 0.30 -5.11
C GLN A 263 -37.22 -0.95 -5.68
N ASP A 264 -36.79 -1.35 -6.85
CA ASP A 264 -37.31 -2.55 -7.52
C ASP A 264 -36.99 -3.83 -6.73
N TYR A 265 -35.78 -3.95 -6.19
CA TYR A 265 -35.38 -5.08 -5.36
C TYR A 265 -36.14 -5.13 -4.03
N LEU A 266 -36.37 -3.98 -3.39
CA LEU A 266 -37.17 -3.90 -2.16
C LEU A 266 -38.57 -4.43 -2.37
N ILE A 267 -39.23 -4.06 -3.48
CA ILE A 267 -40.62 -4.46 -3.77
C ILE A 267 -40.69 -5.92 -4.22
N GLN A 268 -39.82 -6.34 -5.13
CA GLN A 268 -39.93 -7.64 -5.78
C GLN A 268 -39.34 -8.79 -4.94
N ARG A 269 -38.36 -8.50 -4.08
CA ARG A 269 -37.65 -9.53 -3.34
C ARG A 269 -37.83 -9.42 -1.83
N VAL A 270 -37.61 -8.25 -1.25
CA VAL A 270 -37.62 -8.07 0.21
C VAL A 270 -39.03 -8.08 0.76
N GLU A 271 -39.94 -7.34 0.13
CA GLU A 271 -41.37 -7.29 0.54
C GLU A 271 -42.06 -8.64 0.37
N GLU A 272 -41.68 -9.41 -0.66
CA GLU A 272 -42.29 -10.73 -0.93
C GLU A 272 -41.74 -11.86 -0.06
N GLU A 273 -40.69 -11.63 0.74
CA GLU A 273 -40.09 -12.66 1.58
C GLU A 273 -41.03 -13.05 2.75
N PRO A 274 -41.48 -14.32 2.82
CA PRO A 274 -42.46 -14.76 3.83
C PRO A 274 -41.96 -14.57 5.28
N LEU A 275 -40.69 -14.80 5.54
CA LEU A 275 -40.11 -14.69 6.88
C LEU A 275 -40.13 -13.25 7.39
N LEU A 276 -39.86 -12.28 6.53
CA LEU A 276 -39.93 -10.85 6.87
C LEU A 276 -41.38 -10.38 7.08
N LYS A 277 -42.35 -10.96 6.35
CA LYS A 277 -43.78 -10.67 6.50
C LYS A 277 -44.36 -11.13 7.84
N GLN A 278 -43.73 -12.05 8.52
CA GLN A 278 -44.20 -12.56 9.81
C GLN A 278 -43.64 -11.80 11.00
N ASP A 279 -42.44 -11.21 10.85
CA ASP A 279 -41.77 -10.49 11.93
C ASP A 279 -42.09 -8.98 11.91
N THR A 280 -42.49 -8.45 13.08
CA THR A 280 -42.92 -7.04 13.21
C THR A 280 -41.73 -6.08 13.08
N GLN A 281 -40.57 -6.43 13.61
CA GLN A 281 -39.36 -5.59 13.57
C GLN A 281 -38.79 -5.51 12.15
N CYS A 282 -38.81 -6.62 11.43
CA CYS A 282 -38.43 -6.65 10.01
C CYS A 282 -39.36 -5.77 9.16
N LYS A 283 -40.64 -5.76 9.45
CA LYS A 283 -41.60 -4.82 8.80
C LYS A 283 -41.25 -3.37 9.04
N ASP A 284 -40.87 -3.00 10.28
CA ASP A 284 -40.46 -1.65 10.59
C ASP A 284 -39.22 -1.21 9.80
N TYR A 285 -38.26 -2.09 9.61
CA TYR A 285 -37.08 -1.83 8.78
C TYR A 285 -37.46 -1.64 7.30
N LEU A 286 -38.42 -2.45 6.80
CA LEU A 286 -38.91 -2.31 5.43
C LEU A 286 -39.65 -0.97 5.24
N ILE A 287 -40.51 -0.58 6.20
CA ILE A 287 -41.21 0.70 6.19
C ILE A 287 -40.19 1.86 6.21
N GLU A 288 -39.14 1.75 7.00
CA GLU A 288 -38.06 2.74 7.04
C GLU A 288 -37.40 2.89 5.65
N ALA A 289 -37.08 1.77 5.00
CA ALA A 289 -36.48 1.77 3.66
C ALA A 289 -37.42 2.40 2.61
N MET A 290 -38.71 2.05 2.64
CA MET A 290 -39.72 2.64 1.75
C MET A 290 -39.86 4.14 1.97
N LYS A 291 -39.94 4.59 3.23
CA LYS A 291 -39.96 6.02 3.57
C LYS A 291 -38.74 6.76 2.99
N TYR A 292 -37.55 6.19 3.14
CA TYR A 292 -36.31 6.78 2.60
C TYR A 292 -36.39 6.97 1.08
N HIS A 293 -37.00 6.03 0.34
CA HIS A 293 -37.17 6.15 -1.12
C HIS A 293 -38.24 7.18 -1.53
N LEU A 294 -39.23 7.42 -0.70
CA LEU A 294 -40.27 8.45 -0.95
C LEU A 294 -39.76 9.87 -0.74
N LEU A 295 -38.71 10.07 0.08
CA LEU A 295 -38.15 11.38 0.36
C LEU A 295 -37.35 11.93 -0.83
N LYS A 296 -37.46 13.25 -1.07
CA LYS A 296 -36.77 13.96 -2.17
C LYS A 296 -35.85 15.07 -1.63
N GLY A 297 -34.75 15.31 -2.33
CA GLY A 297 -33.88 16.46 -2.07
C GLY A 297 -33.37 16.55 -0.62
N GLU A 298 -33.57 17.72 -0.01
CA GLU A 298 -33.10 18.02 1.35
C GLU A 298 -33.72 17.12 2.42
N GLN A 299 -34.95 16.69 2.25
CA GLN A 299 -35.62 15.78 3.20
C GLN A 299 -34.90 14.41 3.27
N LYS A 300 -34.39 13.91 2.14
CA LYS A 300 -33.62 12.68 2.09
C LYS A 300 -32.27 12.83 2.81
N ALA A 301 -31.63 13.98 2.65
CA ALA A 301 -30.37 14.30 3.33
C ALA A 301 -30.48 14.45 4.84
N LEU A 302 -31.66 14.91 5.32
CA LEU A 302 -31.97 15.05 6.74
C LEU A 302 -32.39 13.74 7.41
N PHE A 303 -32.75 12.72 6.64
CA PHE A 303 -33.17 11.42 7.16
C PHE A 303 -31.94 10.64 7.65
N LYS A 304 -31.69 10.64 8.94
CA LYS A 304 -30.57 9.98 9.59
C LYS A 304 -31.03 8.68 10.25
N SER A 305 -30.55 7.57 9.70
CA SER A 305 -30.60 6.24 10.30
C SER A 305 -29.24 5.58 10.17
N PRO A 306 -28.85 4.69 11.09
CA PRO A 306 -27.62 3.89 10.92
C PRO A 306 -27.59 3.14 9.57
N ARG A 307 -28.76 2.73 9.08
CA ARG A 307 -28.91 1.97 7.83
C ARG A 307 -28.88 2.81 6.55
N THR A 308 -28.89 4.15 6.66
CA THR A 308 -28.75 5.04 5.50
C THR A 308 -27.30 5.44 5.19
N LYS A 309 -26.35 5.05 6.05
CA LYS A 309 -24.92 5.29 5.83
C LYS A 309 -24.35 4.24 4.87
N PRO A 310 -23.74 4.61 3.73
CA PRO A 310 -23.10 3.64 2.85
C PRO A 310 -21.85 3.03 3.50
N ARG A 311 -21.52 1.78 3.13
CA ARG A 311 -20.27 1.14 3.55
C ARG A 311 -19.09 1.87 2.92
N GLN A 312 -17.94 1.76 3.57
CA GLN A 312 -16.65 2.32 3.13
C GLN A 312 -15.65 1.19 3.00
N PRO A 313 -15.67 0.45 1.88
CA PRO A 313 -14.78 -0.70 1.67
C PRO A 313 -13.31 -0.31 1.81
N VAL A 314 -12.51 -1.19 2.36
CA VAL A 314 -11.05 -1.02 2.51
C VAL A 314 -10.34 -2.12 1.73
N GLY A 315 -9.21 -1.75 1.10
CA GLY A 315 -8.40 -2.70 0.34
C GLY A 315 -8.96 -3.07 -1.02
N LEU A 316 -9.80 -2.20 -1.62
CA LEU A 316 -10.22 -2.36 -3.00
C LEU A 316 -9.02 -2.37 -3.95
N PRO A 317 -9.07 -3.13 -5.06
CA PRO A 317 -8.05 -3.08 -6.08
C PRO A 317 -7.85 -1.64 -6.56
N LYS A 318 -6.60 -1.20 -6.69
CA LYS A 318 -6.28 0.12 -7.22
C LYS A 318 -6.31 0.07 -8.75
N VAL A 319 -6.77 1.16 -9.35
CA VAL A 319 -6.74 1.38 -10.79
C VAL A 319 -6.14 2.75 -11.11
N LEU A 320 -5.56 2.87 -12.29
CA LEU A 320 -5.07 4.15 -12.82
C LEU A 320 -6.21 4.84 -13.59
N LEU A 321 -6.66 5.97 -13.09
CA LEU A 321 -7.69 6.80 -13.72
C LEU A 321 -7.04 7.85 -14.62
N VAL A 322 -7.55 8.01 -15.83
CA VAL A 322 -7.14 9.04 -16.79
C VAL A 322 -8.35 9.89 -17.16
N VAL A 323 -8.27 11.19 -16.86
CA VAL A 323 -9.40 12.12 -16.93
C VAL A 323 -9.21 13.11 -18.07
N GLY A 324 -10.12 13.12 -19.00
CA GLY A 324 -10.19 14.11 -20.08
C GLY A 324 -8.93 14.17 -20.95
N GLY A 325 -8.49 15.37 -21.24
CA GLY A 325 -7.35 15.65 -22.09
C GLY A 325 -7.75 16.15 -23.47
N GLN A 326 -6.78 16.15 -24.38
CA GLN A 326 -6.90 16.65 -25.74
C GLN A 326 -6.58 15.54 -26.75
N ALA A 327 -7.51 15.32 -27.73
CA ALA A 327 -7.40 14.25 -28.73
C ALA A 327 -8.23 14.52 -29.99
N PRO A 328 -7.87 15.35 -30.93
CA PRO A 328 -7.05 16.57 -30.91
C PRO A 328 -7.74 17.74 -30.19
N LYS A 329 -9.06 17.65 -29.94
CA LYS A 329 -9.84 18.64 -29.18
C LYS A 329 -10.07 18.16 -27.75
N ALA A 330 -10.47 19.06 -26.86
CA ALA A 330 -10.84 18.71 -25.51
C ALA A 330 -11.94 17.64 -25.49
N ILE A 331 -11.78 16.63 -24.62
CA ILE A 331 -12.69 15.48 -24.53
C ILE A 331 -13.30 15.36 -23.12
N ARG A 332 -14.37 14.58 -23.00
CA ARG A 332 -15.04 14.24 -21.72
C ARG A 332 -14.70 12.85 -21.22
N SER A 333 -14.08 12.07 -22.08
CA SER A 333 -13.79 10.65 -21.82
C SER A 333 -12.90 10.45 -20.60
N VAL A 334 -13.25 9.46 -19.81
CA VAL A 334 -12.51 9.01 -18.63
C VAL A 334 -12.31 7.51 -18.72
N GLU A 335 -11.07 7.05 -18.56
CA GLU A 335 -10.70 5.64 -18.67
C GLU A 335 -9.94 5.20 -17.42
N CYS A 336 -10.10 3.93 -17.05
CA CYS A 336 -9.33 3.28 -16.00
C CYS A 336 -8.48 2.15 -16.57
N TYR A 337 -7.26 2.01 -16.07
CA TYR A 337 -6.43 0.83 -16.26
C TYR A 337 -6.47 -0.05 -15.04
N ASP A 338 -6.89 -1.29 -15.23
CA ASP A 338 -6.88 -2.33 -14.20
C ASP A 338 -5.54 -3.05 -14.21
N PHE A 339 -4.79 -2.94 -13.12
CA PHE A 339 -3.47 -3.55 -12.98
C PHE A 339 -3.53 -5.09 -12.87
N LYS A 340 -4.66 -5.66 -12.42
CA LYS A 340 -4.85 -7.11 -12.29
C LYS A 340 -5.17 -7.74 -13.64
N ASP A 341 -6.12 -7.12 -14.36
CA ASP A 341 -6.60 -7.63 -15.65
C ASP A 341 -5.78 -7.09 -16.83
N GLU A 342 -4.84 -6.18 -16.58
CA GLU A 342 -3.95 -5.52 -17.56
C GLU A 342 -4.72 -4.93 -18.75
N ARG A 343 -5.89 -4.33 -18.49
CA ARG A 343 -6.74 -3.76 -19.53
C ARG A 343 -7.35 -2.41 -19.15
N TRP A 344 -7.68 -1.63 -20.18
CA TRP A 344 -8.41 -0.38 -20.08
C TRP A 344 -9.91 -0.59 -20.14
N PHE A 345 -10.66 0.16 -19.36
CA PHE A 345 -12.13 0.20 -19.42
C PHE A 345 -12.63 1.63 -19.20
N PRO A 346 -13.75 2.01 -19.87
CA PRO A 346 -14.35 3.32 -19.66
C PRO A 346 -15.12 3.39 -18.34
N VAL A 347 -15.17 4.60 -17.76
CA VAL A 347 -16.03 4.95 -16.64
C VAL A 347 -16.86 6.18 -16.98
N ALA A 348 -17.67 6.70 -16.03
CA ALA A 348 -18.55 7.83 -16.31
C ALA A 348 -17.80 9.02 -16.89
N GLU A 349 -18.30 9.56 -17.98
CA GLU A 349 -17.74 10.75 -18.62
C GLU A 349 -17.98 12.01 -17.79
N MET A 350 -17.07 12.97 -17.88
CA MET A 350 -17.26 14.29 -17.26
C MET A 350 -18.51 15.01 -17.82
N PRO A 351 -19.15 15.88 -17.03
CA PRO A 351 -20.27 16.68 -17.50
C PRO A 351 -19.92 17.61 -18.67
N THR A 352 -18.66 18.11 -18.65
CA THR A 352 -18.13 19.01 -19.68
C THR A 352 -16.78 18.52 -20.18
N ARG A 353 -16.43 18.91 -21.40
CA ARG A 353 -15.09 18.68 -21.96
C ARG A 353 -14.05 19.41 -21.11
N ARG A 354 -12.94 18.75 -20.85
CA ARG A 354 -11.88 19.32 -20.03
C ARG A 354 -10.52 18.76 -20.42
N CYS A 355 -9.62 19.64 -20.84
CA CYS A 355 -8.20 19.34 -20.99
C CYS A 355 -7.36 20.39 -20.24
N ARG A 356 -6.08 20.15 -20.06
CA ARG A 356 -5.17 21.08 -19.37
C ARG A 356 -5.60 21.38 -17.93
N CYS A 357 -6.31 20.45 -17.32
CA CYS A 357 -6.74 20.52 -15.94
C CYS A 357 -5.69 19.89 -15.01
N GLY A 358 -5.82 20.15 -13.72
CA GLY A 358 -5.12 19.41 -12.68
C GLY A 358 -6.04 18.43 -11.99
N ILE A 359 -5.47 17.35 -11.47
CA ILE A 359 -6.21 16.31 -10.74
C ILE A 359 -5.68 16.21 -9.31
N ALA A 360 -6.61 16.10 -8.37
CA ALA A 360 -6.31 15.81 -6.97
C ALA A 360 -7.24 14.73 -6.43
N VAL A 361 -6.79 13.98 -5.43
CA VAL A 361 -7.60 12.97 -4.75
C VAL A 361 -7.68 13.30 -3.28
N ILE A 362 -8.90 13.42 -2.75
CA ILE A 362 -9.17 13.58 -1.31
C ILE A 362 -10.28 12.63 -0.91
N ASN A 363 -10.07 11.84 0.15
CA ASN A 363 -11.04 10.90 0.70
C ASN A 363 -11.64 9.96 -0.38
N GLY A 364 -10.81 9.47 -1.29
CA GLY A 364 -11.21 8.57 -2.37
C GLY A 364 -11.98 9.24 -3.51
N LYS A 365 -12.24 10.54 -3.47
CA LYS A 365 -12.87 11.30 -4.55
C LYS A 365 -11.85 12.04 -5.39
N VAL A 366 -12.10 12.13 -6.69
CA VAL A 366 -11.21 12.76 -7.66
C VAL A 366 -11.74 14.13 -8.06
N TYR A 367 -10.91 15.14 -7.91
CA TYR A 367 -11.22 16.53 -8.23
C TYR A 367 -10.52 16.91 -9.54
N ALA A 368 -11.29 17.26 -10.57
CA ALA A 368 -10.81 17.83 -11.82
C ALA A 368 -10.89 19.35 -11.73
N VAL A 369 -9.72 19.99 -11.66
CA VAL A 369 -9.59 21.41 -11.30
C VAL A 369 -9.18 22.23 -12.52
N GLY A 370 -9.99 23.22 -12.89
CA GLY A 370 -9.70 24.17 -13.95
C GLY A 370 -9.57 23.53 -15.33
N GLY A 371 -8.68 24.08 -16.15
CA GLY A 371 -8.39 23.60 -17.50
C GLY A 371 -9.07 24.40 -18.59
N PHE A 372 -9.28 23.75 -19.73
CA PHE A 372 -9.86 24.30 -20.94
C PHE A 372 -10.99 23.41 -21.47
N ASN A 373 -12.15 23.96 -21.76
CA ASN A 373 -13.34 23.19 -22.14
C ASN A 373 -13.55 23.09 -23.68
N GLY A 374 -12.60 23.55 -24.45
CA GLY A 374 -12.69 23.64 -25.91
C GLY A 374 -13.07 25.05 -26.44
N ALA A 375 -13.59 25.92 -25.57
CA ALA A 375 -13.94 27.30 -25.87
C ALA A 375 -13.24 28.30 -24.95
N LEU A 376 -13.26 28.04 -23.64
CA LEU A 376 -12.78 28.94 -22.60
C LEU A 376 -11.88 28.23 -21.60
N ARG A 377 -10.95 28.97 -20.99
CA ARG A 377 -10.26 28.57 -19.77
C ARG A 377 -11.26 28.69 -18.64
N VAL A 378 -11.28 27.69 -17.77
CA VAL A 378 -12.30 27.57 -16.75
C VAL A 378 -11.72 27.64 -15.34
N ARG A 379 -12.56 28.05 -14.39
CA ARG A 379 -12.28 28.00 -12.95
C ARG A 379 -13.09 26.94 -12.22
N THR A 380 -13.93 26.23 -12.95
CA THR A 380 -14.83 25.22 -12.43
C THR A 380 -14.06 23.98 -11.94
N VAL A 381 -14.65 23.29 -10.99
CA VAL A 381 -14.14 22.05 -10.42
C VAL A 381 -15.26 21.01 -10.44
N ASP A 382 -14.98 19.85 -11.00
CA ASP A 382 -15.87 18.69 -10.98
C ASP A 382 -15.27 17.58 -10.12
N VAL A 383 -16.12 16.84 -9.43
CA VAL A 383 -15.72 15.77 -8.49
C VAL A 383 -16.29 14.45 -8.94
N TYR A 384 -15.44 13.46 -9.08
CA TYR A 384 -15.81 12.09 -9.40
C TYR A 384 -15.85 11.24 -8.12
N ASP A 385 -16.95 10.52 -7.95
CA ASP A 385 -17.13 9.53 -6.89
C ASP A 385 -17.03 8.11 -7.49
N PRO A 386 -15.93 7.38 -7.24
CA PRO A 386 -15.73 6.04 -7.79
C PRO A 386 -16.79 5.02 -7.33
N THR A 387 -17.33 5.17 -6.12
CA THR A 387 -18.32 4.23 -5.57
C THR A 387 -19.67 4.33 -6.28
N ARG A 388 -19.98 5.52 -6.84
CA ARG A 388 -21.24 5.81 -7.55
C ARG A 388 -21.04 5.88 -9.06
N ASP A 389 -19.81 5.82 -9.54
CA ASP A 389 -19.42 6.07 -10.93
C ASP A 389 -20.12 7.32 -11.48
N SER A 390 -20.01 8.44 -10.76
CA SER A 390 -20.73 9.68 -11.12
C SER A 390 -19.94 10.94 -10.81
N TRP A 391 -20.20 12.00 -11.60
CA TRP A 391 -19.62 13.32 -11.44
C TRP A 391 -20.60 14.30 -10.82
N SER A 392 -20.09 15.20 -9.99
CA SER A 392 -20.82 16.33 -9.38
C SER A 392 -19.98 17.60 -9.43
N SER A 393 -20.61 18.76 -9.36
CA SER A 393 -19.90 20.04 -9.31
C SER A 393 -19.46 20.38 -7.89
N CYS A 394 -18.32 21.07 -7.81
CA CYS A 394 -17.74 21.60 -6.58
C CYS A 394 -17.56 23.13 -6.67
N ALA A 395 -17.17 23.76 -5.56
CA ALA A 395 -16.84 25.18 -5.53
C ALA A 395 -15.78 25.55 -6.57
N SER A 396 -15.99 26.64 -7.30
CA SER A 396 -15.06 27.14 -8.31
C SER A 396 -13.89 27.89 -7.69
N MET A 397 -12.74 27.86 -8.35
CA MET A 397 -11.58 28.71 -8.03
C MET A 397 -11.92 30.20 -8.22
N GLU A 398 -11.11 31.07 -7.66
CA GLU A 398 -11.18 32.51 -7.91
C GLU A 398 -10.70 32.88 -9.31
N ALA A 399 -9.58 32.29 -9.77
CA ALA A 399 -9.01 32.55 -11.07
C ALA A 399 -9.30 31.39 -12.07
N ARG A 400 -9.45 31.74 -13.34
CA ARG A 400 -9.43 30.76 -14.43
C ARG A 400 -7.99 30.27 -14.60
N ARG A 401 -7.80 28.95 -14.66
CA ARG A 401 -6.48 28.33 -14.76
C ARG A 401 -6.52 27.14 -15.70
N SER A 402 -5.88 27.27 -16.84
CA SER A 402 -5.51 26.13 -17.68
C SER A 402 -4.02 25.87 -17.58
N THR A 403 -3.55 24.69 -17.88
CA THR A 403 -2.13 24.31 -17.75
C THR A 403 -1.54 24.59 -16.37
N LEU A 404 -2.36 24.43 -15.34
CA LEU A 404 -1.98 24.60 -13.94
C LEU A 404 -1.37 23.30 -13.38
N GLY A 405 -0.66 23.44 -12.26
CA GLY A 405 -0.27 22.32 -11.44
C GLY A 405 -1.22 22.16 -10.26
N VAL A 406 -1.57 20.93 -9.92
CA VAL A 406 -2.43 20.61 -8.79
C VAL A 406 -1.80 19.51 -7.94
N ALA A 407 -1.85 19.68 -6.64
CA ALA A 407 -1.45 18.64 -5.69
C ALA A 407 -2.29 18.71 -4.41
N THR A 408 -2.29 17.62 -3.67
CA THR A 408 -2.96 17.51 -2.37
C THR A 408 -1.92 17.54 -1.25
N LEU A 409 -2.18 18.36 -0.25
CA LEU A 409 -1.34 18.47 0.94
C LEU A 409 -2.20 18.76 2.16
N ASN A 410 -2.07 17.96 3.22
CA ASN A 410 -2.81 18.09 4.49
C ASN A 410 -4.34 18.20 4.32
N GLY A 411 -4.92 17.43 3.39
CA GLY A 411 -6.36 17.45 3.11
C GLY A 411 -6.85 18.67 2.33
N CYS A 412 -5.95 19.49 1.82
CA CYS A 412 -6.23 20.65 0.97
C CYS A 412 -5.74 20.40 -0.46
N ILE A 413 -6.42 21.00 -1.44
CA ILE A 413 -6.01 21.00 -2.84
C ILE A 413 -5.32 22.33 -3.14
N TYR A 414 -4.13 22.26 -3.72
CA TYR A 414 -3.38 23.45 -4.18
C TYR A 414 -3.41 23.53 -5.69
N ALA A 415 -3.92 24.65 -6.23
CA ALA A 415 -3.93 24.99 -7.63
C ALA A 415 -2.88 26.08 -7.88
N VAL A 416 -1.86 25.76 -8.67
CA VAL A 416 -0.64 26.59 -8.79
C VAL A 416 -0.45 27.03 -10.22
N GLY A 417 -0.29 28.35 -10.43
CA GLY A 417 0.03 28.94 -11.72
C GLY A 417 -1.03 28.69 -12.79
N GLY A 418 -0.58 28.40 -14.00
CA GLY A 418 -1.40 28.18 -15.17
C GLY A 418 -1.56 29.43 -16.03
N PHE A 419 -2.60 29.41 -16.88
CA PHE A 419 -2.92 30.46 -17.86
C PHE A 419 -4.41 30.79 -17.81
N ASP A 420 -4.75 32.08 -17.68
CA ASP A 420 -6.13 32.53 -17.52
C ASP A 420 -6.86 32.86 -18.83
N GLY A 421 -6.15 32.79 -19.93
CA GLY A 421 -6.61 33.20 -21.28
C GLY A 421 -5.97 34.49 -21.77
N SER A 422 -5.38 35.29 -20.90
CA SER A 422 -4.69 36.54 -21.20
C SER A 422 -3.20 36.46 -20.83
N THR A 423 -2.90 36.00 -19.64
CA THR A 423 -1.52 35.93 -19.09
C THR A 423 -1.25 34.63 -18.36
N GLY A 424 0.03 34.26 -18.32
CA GLY A 424 0.52 33.25 -17.38
C GLY A 424 0.41 33.76 -15.94
N LEU A 425 0.16 32.85 -14.99
CA LEU A 425 -0.11 33.19 -13.61
C LEU A 425 1.07 32.79 -12.71
N ASN A 426 1.41 33.67 -11.77
CA ASN A 426 2.25 33.35 -10.62
C ASN A 426 1.43 33.10 -9.37
N SER A 427 0.12 33.34 -9.42
CA SER A 427 -0.78 33.13 -8.29
C SER A 427 -1.04 31.66 -8.01
N ALA A 428 -1.41 31.37 -6.80
CA ALA A 428 -1.82 30.04 -6.36
C ALA A 428 -3.02 30.14 -5.42
N GLU A 429 -3.83 29.11 -5.39
CA GLU A 429 -5.03 28.99 -4.56
C GLU A 429 -5.05 27.68 -3.81
N MET A 430 -5.72 27.65 -2.68
CA MET A 430 -5.92 26.47 -1.87
C MET A 430 -7.41 26.24 -1.62
N TYR A 431 -7.85 25.00 -1.81
CA TYR A 431 -9.18 24.52 -1.43
C TYR A 431 -9.10 23.72 -0.14
N ASP A 432 -9.89 24.12 0.84
CA ASP A 432 -10.03 23.40 2.09
C ASP A 432 -11.27 22.49 2.02
N SER A 433 -11.06 21.18 2.10
CA SER A 433 -12.13 20.18 2.04
C SER A 433 -13.07 20.22 3.27
N LYS A 434 -12.70 20.90 4.35
CA LYS A 434 -13.52 21.05 5.56
C LYS A 434 -14.47 22.25 5.47
N THR A 435 -14.01 23.36 4.89
CA THR A 435 -14.79 24.59 4.72
C THR A 435 -15.48 24.67 3.35
N TYR A 436 -15.07 23.83 2.40
CA TYR A 436 -15.56 23.82 1.01
C TYR A 436 -15.31 25.13 0.25
N GLU A 437 -14.23 25.84 0.60
CA GLU A 437 -13.90 27.14 0.04
C GLU A 437 -12.49 27.19 -0.56
N TRP A 438 -12.36 27.96 -1.66
CA TRP A 438 -11.08 28.35 -2.25
C TRP A 438 -10.60 29.65 -1.65
N ARG A 439 -9.31 29.77 -1.39
CA ARG A 439 -8.65 31.02 -0.98
C ARG A 439 -7.30 31.19 -1.67
N MET A 440 -6.95 32.42 -1.97
CA MET A 440 -5.61 32.75 -2.49
C MET A 440 -4.56 32.52 -1.41
N ILE A 441 -3.40 32.05 -1.84
CA ILE A 441 -2.18 31.93 -1.03
C ILE A 441 -1.09 32.83 -1.62
N ALA A 442 0.09 32.88 -0.98
CA ALA A 442 1.20 33.66 -1.49
C ALA A 442 1.54 33.29 -2.94
N PRO A 443 1.80 34.28 -3.81
CA PRO A 443 2.17 34.03 -5.21
C PRO A 443 3.62 33.56 -5.32
N MET A 444 3.91 32.80 -6.38
CA MET A 444 5.28 32.46 -6.78
C MET A 444 6.04 33.72 -7.27
N SER A 445 7.37 33.64 -7.30
CA SER A 445 8.22 34.71 -7.85
C SER A 445 8.11 34.83 -9.37
N THR A 446 7.80 33.74 -10.05
CA THR A 446 7.77 33.63 -11.51
C THR A 446 6.40 33.15 -11.99
N ARG A 447 5.90 33.72 -13.11
CA ARG A 447 4.73 33.21 -13.79
C ARG A 447 5.06 31.87 -14.43
N ARG A 448 4.22 30.88 -14.17
CA ARG A 448 4.43 29.50 -14.65
C ARG A 448 3.13 28.95 -15.22
N SER A 449 3.04 28.88 -16.54
CA SER A 449 2.07 28.04 -17.22
C SER A 449 2.70 26.70 -17.60
N SER A 450 1.90 25.66 -17.81
CA SER A 450 2.41 24.29 -18.04
C SER A 450 3.41 23.86 -16.97
N VAL A 451 3.12 24.21 -15.74
CA VAL A 451 3.92 23.91 -14.54
C VAL A 451 3.61 22.52 -14.03
N GLY A 452 4.63 21.79 -13.59
CA GLY A 452 4.49 20.56 -12.85
C GLY A 452 4.50 20.81 -11.35
N VAL A 453 3.69 20.10 -10.60
CA VAL A 453 3.60 20.25 -9.13
C VAL A 453 3.66 18.89 -8.45
N GLY A 454 4.41 18.82 -7.37
CA GLY A 454 4.50 17.64 -6.52
C GLY A 454 4.68 18.02 -5.06
N VAL A 455 4.34 17.09 -4.17
CA VAL A 455 4.46 17.26 -2.71
C VAL A 455 5.47 16.27 -2.16
N VAL A 456 6.49 16.78 -1.48
CA VAL A 456 7.50 15.95 -0.80
C VAL A 456 7.71 16.49 0.61
N SER A 457 7.70 15.61 1.60
CA SER A 457 8.00 15.95 3.01
C SER A 457 7.22 17.16 3.56
N GLY A 458 5.94 17.30 3.14
CA GLY A 458 5.07 18.39 3.59
C GLY A 458 5.28 19.74 2.87
N PHE A 459 6.10 19.77 1.82
CA PHE A 459 6.34 20.93 0.99
C PHE A 459 5.80 20.73 -0.43
N LEU A 460 5.30 21.82 -1.03
CA LEU A 460 4.79 21.85 -2.39
C LEU A 460 5.87 22.41 -3.32
N TYR A 461 6.17 21.70 -4.42
CA TYR A 461 7.18 22.10 -5.39
C TYR A 461 6.52 22.46 -6.72
N ALA A 462 6.79 23.65 -7.24
CA ALA A 462 6.44 24.10 -8.56
C ALA A 462 7.66 23.98 -9.48
N VAL A 463 7.57 23.11 -10.48
CA VAL A 463 8.70 22.66 -11.29
C VAL A 463 8.55 23.17 -12.73
N GLY A 464 9.50 23.95 -13.19
CA GLY A 464 9.60 24.41 -14.56
C GLY A 464 8.38 25.22 -15.02
N GLY A 465 7.90 24.91 -16.20
CA GLY A 465 6.80 25.61 -16.87
C GLY A 465 7.30 26.61 -17.90
N TYR A 466 6.40 27.51 -18.29
CA TYR A 466 6.66 28.57 -19.27
C TYR A 466 6.34 29.94 -18.66
N ASP A 467 7.28 30.88 -18.79
CA ASP A 467 7.10 32.27 -18.40
C ASP A 467 6.79 33.11 -19.64
N GLY A 468 5.54 33.59 -19.73
CA GLY A 468 5.10 34.44 -20.83
C GLY A 468 5.75 35.83 -20.84
N ALA A 469 6.28 36.32 -19.71
CA ALA A 469 6.96 37.61 -19.62
C ALA A 469 8.35 37.55 -20.26
N SER A 470 9.15 36.54 -19.94
CA SER A 470 10.46 36.30 -20.57
C SER A 470 10.37 35.52 -21.90
N ARG A 471 9.21 34.92 -22.19
CA ARG A 471 8.97 34.03 -23.34
C ARG A 471 9.91 32.82 -23.38
N GLN A 472 10.20 32.26 -22.20
CA GLN A 472 11.12 31.14 -22.04
C GLN A 472 10.49 30.00 -21.26
N CYS A 473 10.84 28.77 -21.67
CA CYS A 473 10.66 27.60 -20.82
C CYS A 473 11.61 27.68 -19.62
N LEU A 474 11.20 27.15 -18.49
CA LEU A 474 11.90 27.32 -17.20
C LEU A 474 12.59 26.04 -16.76
N ALA A 475 13.79 26.19 -16.23
CA ALA A 475 14.48 25.17 -15.44
C ALA A 475 14.33 25.42 -13.93
N SER A 476 13.86 26.60 -13.55
CA SER A 476 13.73 27.01 -12.15
C SER A 476 12.64 26.25 -11.42
N VAL A 477 12.83 26.08 -10.12
CA VAL A 477 11.93 25.36 -9.21
C VAL A 477 11.72 26.20 -7.96
N GLU A 478 10.49 26.28 -7.49
CA GLU A 478 10.12 26.96 -6.25
C GLU A 478 9.44 25.98 -5.29
N CYS A 479 9.71 26.14 -4.01
CA CYS A 479 9.16 25.33 -2.93
C CYS A 479 8.26 26.19 -2.04
N TYR A 480 7.06 25.72 -1.74
CA TYR A 480 6.09 26.38 -0.89
C TYR A 480 5.99 25.69 0.47
N CYS A 481 6.08 26.49 1.54
CA CYS A 481 5.85 26.05 2.90
C CYS A 481 4.43 26.48 3.36
N PRO A 482 3.51 25.55 3.63
CA PRO A 482 2.15 25.91 4.06
C PRO A 482 2.07 26.63 5.40
N GLU A 483 2.99 26.34 6.32
CA GLU A 483 2.99 26.92 7.66
C GLU A 483 3.37 28.42 7.64
N SER A 484 4.30 28.80 6.79
CA SER A 484 4.77 30.19 6.67
C SER A 484 4.11 30.97 5.54
N ASP A 485 3.36 30.31 4.65
CA ASP A 485 2.79 30.89 3.42
C ASP A 485 3.86 31.60 2.56
N VAL A 486 4.99 30.95 2.32
CA VAL A 486 6.13 31.51 1.59
C VAL A 486 6.63 30.54 0.52
N TRP A 487 6.92 31.08 -0.68
CA TRP A 487 7.66 30.41 -1.74
C TRP A 487 9.14 30.73 -1.67
N THR A 488 10.00 29.73 -1.80
CA THR A 488 11.45 29.87 -1.84
C THR A 488 12.03 29.16 -3.06
N SER A 489 13.03 29.75 -3.71
CA SER A 489 13.72 29.09 -4.81
C SER A 489 14.61 27.97 -4.29
N VAL A 490 14.61 26.87 -5.02
CA VAL A 490 15.48 25.71 -4.77
C VAL A 490 16.34 25.45 -6.01
N ALA A 491 17.15 24.38 -6.00
CA ALA A 491 18.04 24.06 -7.12
C ALA A 491 17.27 23.92 -8.44
N GLU A 492 17.85 24.46 -9.49
CA GLU A 492 17.29 24.37 -10.85
C GLU A 492 17.55 23.00 -11.48
N MET A 493 16.64 22.58 -12.36
CA MET A 493 16.87 21.41 -13.21
C MET A 493 18.05 21.65 -14.18
N SER A 494 18.63 20.57 -14.68
CA SER A 494 19.68 20.64 -15.71
C SER A 494 19.15 21.10 -17.08
N ALA A 495 17.85 20.93 -17.32
CA ALA A 495 17.19 21.29 -18.56
C ALA A 495 15.93 22.12 -18.32
N ARG A 496 15.63 23.03 -19.24
CA ARG A 496 14.35 23.74 -19.27
C ARG A 496 13.24 22.79 -19.68
N ARG A 497 12.13 22.78 -18.93
CA ARG A 497 11.00 21.89 -19.15
C ARG A 497 9.69 22.66 -18.95
N SER A 498 8.98 22.88 -20.04
CA SER A 498 7.57 23.27 -20.01
C SER A 498 6.74 22.03 -20.29
N GLY A 499 5.61 21.85 -19.62
CA GLY A 499 4.78 20.67 -19.78
C GLY A 499 5.45 19.36 -19.35
N ALA A 500 6.38 19.42 -18.42
CA ALA A 500 6.93 18.22 -17.78
C ALA A 500 5.87 17.57 -16.92
N GLY A 501 5.81 16.24 -16.91
CA GLY A 501 5.10 15.50 -15.90
C GLY A 501 5.90 15.49 -14.59
N VAL A 502 5.22 15.64 -13.47
CA VAL A 502 5.84 15.58 -12.15
C VAL A 502 5.20 14.51 -11.31
N GLY A 503 6.02 13.64 -10.75
CA GLY A 503 5.60 12.57 -9.84
C GLY A 503 6.52 12.48 -8.64
N VAL A 504 6.01 11.93 -7.55
CA VAL A 504 6.77 11.70 -6.31
C VAL A 504 6.81 10.21 -6.02
N LEU A 505 8.01 9.68 -5.82
CA LEU A 505 8.25 8.28 -5.53
C LEU A 505 9.36 8.18 -4.48
N ASP A 506 9.08 7.46 -3.39
CA ASP A 506 10.03 7.22 -2.30
C ASP A 506 10.71 8.50 -1.75
N GLY A 507 9.92 9.58 -1.59
CA GLY A 507 10.42 10.87 -1.09
C GLY A 507 11.24 11.68 -2.09
N LEU A 508 11.30 11.27 -3.35
CA LEU A 508 12.01 11.95 -4.43
C LEU A 508 11.02 12.53 -5.46
N LEU A 509 11.37 13.67 -6.02
CA LEU A 509 10.55 14.38 -7.01
C LEU A 509 11.12 14.17 -8.41
N TYR A 510 10.31 13.62 -9.32
CA TYR A 510 10.70 13.33 -10.70
C TYR A 510 10.10 14.36 -11.66
N ALA A 511 10.94 14.95 -12.50
CA ALA A 511 10.55 15.77 -13.65
C ALA A 511 10.74 14.96 -14.93
N VAL A 512 9.64 14.69 -15.61
CA VAL A 512 9.59 13.70 -16.70
C VAL A 512 9.26 14.42 -18.01
N GLY A 513 10.15 14.32 -18.98
CA GLY A 513 9.94 14.85 -20.32
C GLY A 513 9.73 16.35 -20.37
N GLY A 514 8.65 16.79 -21.00
CA GLY A 514 8.37 18.20 -21.28
C GLY A 514 9.02 18.68 -22.57
N HIS A 515 9.05 20.00 -22.77
CA HIS A 515 9.66 20.57 -23.96
C HIS A 515 10.38 21.89 -23.67
N ASP A 516 11.32 22.26 -24.55
CA ASP A 516 11.95 23.57 -24.63
C ASP A 516 11.82 24.06 -26.06
N GLY A 517 10.87 24.98 -26.31
CA GLY A 517 10.49 25.36 -27.64
C GLY A 517 10.00 24.16 -28.49
N PRO A 518 10.58 23.93 -29.68
CA PRO A 518 10.20 22.78 -30.53
C PRO A 518 10.73 21.44 -30.08
N LEU A 519 11.70 21.41 -29.12
CA LEU A 519 12.34 20.19 -28.64
C LEU A 519 11.48 19.51 -27.59
N VAL A 520 10.90 18.37 -27.91
CA VAL A 520 10.20 17.48 -26.97
C VAL A 520 11.19 16.49 -26.36
N ARG A 521 11.21 16.38 -25.05
CA ARG A 521 12.21 15.61 -24.31
C ARG A 521 11.73 14.21 -23.93
N LYS A 522 12.63 13.26 -23.94
CA LYS A 522 12.47 11.95 -23.30
C LYS A 522 13.28 11.82 -22.00
N SER A 523 14.12 12.82 -21.70
CA SER A 523 14.97 12.82 -20.52
C SER A 523 14.16 13.01 -19.23
N VAL A 524 14.66 12.46 -18.15
CA VAL A 524 14.06 12.47 -16.82
C VAL A 524 15.11 12.84 -15.78
N GLU A 525 14.73 13.69 -14.84
CA GLU A 525 15.58 14.12 -13.72
C GLU A 525 14.86 13.86 -12.41
N VAL A 526 15.61 13.53 -11.38
CA VAL A 526 15.12 13.34 -10.02
C VAL A 526 15.73 14.36 -9.07
N TYR A 527 14.89 14.96 -8.23
CA TYR A 527 15.29 15.90 -7.19
C TYR A 527 15.25 15.23 -5.81
N ASN A 528 16.34 15.36 -5.09
CA ASN A 528 16.42 14.94 -3.70
C ASN A 528 16.35 16.18 -2.79
N PRO A 529 15.28 16.36 -1.99
CA PRO A 529 15.12 17.50 -1.10
C PRO A 529 16.20 17.61 -0.02
N ASP A 530 16.73 16.49 0.46
CA ASP A 530 17.73 16.47 1.53
C ASP A 530 19.07 17.04 1.06
N THR A 531 19.42 16.82 -0.20
CA THR A 531 20.67 17.32 -0.80
C THR A 531 20.48 18.57 -1.63
N ASN A 532 19.23 18.98 -1.90
CA ASN A 532 18.87 20.07 -2.81
C ASN A 532 19.56 19.94 -4.18
N CYS A 533 19.56 18.75 -4.76
CA CYS A 533 20.22 18.45 -6.04
C CYS A 533 19.33 17.70 -7.00
N TRP A 534 19.43 18.02 -8.29
CA TRP A 534 18.86 17.27 -9.39
C TRP A 534 19.90 16.31 -9.97
N SER A 535 19.46 15.10 -10.29
CA SER A 535 20.28 14.06 -10.93
C SER A 535 19.56 13.45 -12.12
N PRO A 536 20.22 13.15 -13.23
CA PRO A 536 19.60 12.44 -14.34
C PRO A 536 19.34 10.98 -13.97
N VAL A 537 18.26 10.44 -14.53
CA VAL A 537 17.96 9.00 -14.53
C VAL A 537 17.79 8.52 -15.97
N ALA A 538 17.48 7.24 -16.18
CA ALA A 538 17.30 6.69 -17.53
C ALA A 538 16.24 7.47 -18.32
N ASP A 539 16.49 7.66 -19.62
CA ASP A 539 15.54 8.27 -20.54
C ASP A 539 14.35 7.34 -20.83
N MET A 540 13.17 7.93 -21.02
CA MET A 540 12.00 7.21 -21.55
C MET A 540 12.28 6.63 -22.95
N ASN A 541 11.46 5.67 -23.38
CA ASN A 541 11.50 5.16 -24.76
C ASN A 541 11.00 6.20 -25.77
N LEU A 542 10.01 6.99 -25.39
CA LEU A 542 9.38 8.01 -26.24
C LEU A 542 9.57 9.41 -25.66
N CYS A 543 9.67 10.41 -26.56
CA CYS A 543 9.57 11.81 -26.17
C CYS A 543 8.13 12.11 -25.74
N ARG A 544 7.94 12.79 -24.61
CA ARG A 544 6.61 13.11 -24.08
C ARG A 544 6.61 14.49 -23.45
N ARG A 545 5.65 15.32 -23.88
CA ARG A 545 5.25 16.54 -23.17
C ARG A 545 3.78 16.45 -22.79
N ASN A 546 3.37 17.15 -21.75
CA ASN A 546 1.98 17.19 -21.29
C ASN A 546 1.40 15.79 -20.98
N ALA A 547 2.25 14.90 -20.51
CA ALA A 547 1.89 13.58 -20.01
C ALA A 547 1.43 13.65 -18.55
N GLY A 548 0.58 12.71 -18.14
CA GLY A 548 0.27 12.49 -16.74
C GLY A 548 1.33 11.61 -16.08
N VAL A 549 1.72 11.91 -14.85
CA VAL A 549 2.70 11.13 -14.08
C VAL A 549 2.16 10.82 -12.70
N ILE A 550 2.25 9.56 -12.29
CA ILE A 550 1.80 9.11 -10.97
C ILE A 550 2.59 7.88 -10.52
N ALA A 551 2.77 7.75 -9.21
CA ALA A 551 3.47 6.63 -8.60
C ALA A 551 2.48 5.63 -7.98
N LEU A 552 2.81 4.35 -8.09
CA LEU A 552 2.11 3.26 -7.42
C LEU A 552 3.07 2.09 -7.17
N ASN A 553 3.04 1.53 -5.95
CA ASN A 553 3.79 0.31 -5.57
C ASN A 553 5.28 0.35 -5.95
N GLY A 554 5.93 1.50 -5.70
CA GLY A 554 7.36 1.66 -5.99
C GLY A 554 7.70 1.85 -7.47
N LEU A 555 6.72 2.06 -8.33
CA LEU A 555 6.88 2.33 -9.76
C LEU A 555 6.29 3.68 -10.14
N LEU A 556 6.85 4.31 -11.18
CA LEU A 556 6.37 5.58 -11.72
C LEU A 556 5.74 5.36 -13.09
N TYR A 557 4.48 5.77 -13.24
CA TYR A 557 3.70 5.62 -14.48
C TYR A 557 3.62 6.95 -15.21
N VAL A 558 3.95 6.94 -16.50
CA VAL A 558 3.86 8.10 -17.39
C VAL A 558 2.84 7.80 -18.49
N VAL A 559 1.78 8.57 -18.53
CA VAL A 559 0.56 8.28 -19.29
C VAL A 559 0.37 9.27 -20.41
N GLY A 560 0.32 8.78 -21.64
CA GLY A 560 0.01 9.58 -22.81
C GLY A 560 1.00 10.71 -23.08
N GLY A 561 0.47 11.91 -23.30
CA GLY A 561 1.24 13.07 -23.71
C GLY A 561 1.31 13.21 -25.22
N ASP A 562 2.22 14.05 -25.68
CA ASP A 562 2.44 14.41 -27.06
C ASP A 562 3.94 14.32 -27.39
N ASP A 563 4.29 13.70 -28.50
CA ASP A 563 5.69 13.51 -28.93
C ASP A 563 6.20 14.61 -29.87
N GLY A 564 5.36 15.63 -30.12
CA GLY A 564 5.59 16.70 -31.07
C GLY A 564 4.88 16.48 -32.42
N THR A 565 4.38 15.28 -32.68
CA THR A 565 3.67 14.92 -33.90
C THR A 565 2.25 14.39 -33.66
N SER A 566 2.06 13.62 -32.59
CA SER A 566 0.80 12.96 -32.27
C SER A 566 0.57 12.84 -30.77
N ASN A 567 -0.72 12.72 -30.40
CA ASN A 567 -1.11 12.35 -29.05
C ASN A 567 -0.88 10.86 -28.81
N LEU A 568 -0.26 10.51 -27.70
CA LEU A 568 0.14 9.16 -27.38
C LEU A 568 -0.95 8.43 -26.58
N ALA A 569 -1.19 7.17 -26.90
CA ALA A 569 -2.06 6.26 -26.14
C ALA A 569 -1.27 5.33 -25.21
N SER A 570 0.05 5.32 -25.33
CA SER A 570 0.94 4.44 -24.58
C SER A 570 1.21 4.93 -23.16
N VAL A 571 1.56 4.00 -22.30
CA VAL A 571 2.01 4.22 -20.93
C VAL A 571 3.38 3.60 -20.75
N GLU A 572 4.30 4.35 -20.15
CA GLU A 572 5.63 3.86 -19.76
C GLU A 572 5.74 3.78 -18.25
N VAL A 573 6.46 2.77 -17.78
CA VAL A 573 6.66 2.51 -16.35
C VAL A 573 8.14 2.53 -16.03
N TYR A 574 8.53 3.32 -15.04
CA TYR A 574 9.88 3.41 -14.52
C TYR A 574 10.04 2.61 -13.24
N ASN A 575 11.08 1.79 -13.20
CA ASN A 575 11.48 1.07 -12.01
C ASN A 575 12.80 1.66 -11.48
N PRO A 576 12.81 2.34 -10.33
CA PRO A 576 14.01 2.97 -9.79
C PRO A 576 15.08 1.96 -9.35
N LYS A 577 14.70 0.72 -9.03
CA LYS A 577 15.65 -0.34 -8.64
C LYS A 577 16.53 -0.80 -9.80
N THR A 578 16.00 -0.77 -11.01
CA THR A 578 16.70 -1.20 -12.23
C THR A 578 17.13 -0.04 -13.11
N ASP A 579 16.70 1.20 -12.77
CA ASP A 579 16.88 2.40 -13.60
C ASP A 579 16.47 2.18 -15.06
N ALA A 580 15.29 1.59 -15.28
CA ALA A 580 14.81 1.20 -16.60
C ALA A 580 13.33 1.56 -16.79
N TRP A 581 12.99 1.89 -18.05
CA TRP A 581 11.65 2.17 -18.53
C TRP A 581 11.12 1.01 -19.38
N THR A 582 9.86 0.64 -19.16
CA THR A 582 9.14 -0.37 -19.94
C THR A 582 7.80 0.19 -20.42
N LEU A 583 7.42 -0.15 -21.66
CA LEU A 583 6.10 0.17 -22.19
C LEU A 583 5.08 -0.86 -21.71
N LEU A 584 3.92 -0.41 -21.26
CA LEU A 584 2.80 -1.31 -21.00
C LEU A 584 2.27 -1.89 -22.31
N PRO A 585 1.91 -3.19 -22.35
CA PRO A 585 1.37 -3.82 -23.57
C PRO A 585 0.00 -3.28 -23.97
N ALA A 586 -0.83 -2.85 -23.00
CA ALA A 586 -2.14 -2.30 -23.24
C ALA A 586 -2.11 -0.77 -23.42
N HIS A 587 -2.81 -0.27 -24.42
CA HIS A 587 -2.92 1.16 -24.73
C HIS A 587 -4.30 1.70 -24.32
N MET A 588 -4.37 3.02 -24.02
CA MET A 588 -5.64 3.72 -23.87
C MET A 588 -6.50 3.60 -25.13
N GLY A 589 -7.81 3.64 -24.97
CA GLY A 589 -8.74 3.66 -26.10
C GLY A 589 -8.58 4.89 -26.98
N ILE A 590 -8.16 6.02 -26.41
CA ILE A 590 -7.93 7.30 -27.09
C ILE A 590 -6.56 7.83 -26.68
N GLY A 591 -5.67 8.07 -27.67
CA GLY A 591 -4.42 8.79 -27.43
C GLY A 591 -4.70 10.25 -27.04
N ARG A 592 -4.10 10.71 -25.95
CA ARG A 592 -4.39 12.03 -25.37
C ARG A 592 -3.19 12.69 -24.72
N SER A 593 -3.13 14.01 -24.85
CA SER A 593 -2.24 14.87 -24.08
C SER A 593 -3.06 15.77 -23.14
N TYR A 594 -2.42 16.39 -22.18
CA TYR A 594 -3.07 17.26 -21.18
C TYR A 594 -4.19 16.57 -20.39
N ALA A 595 -4.13 15.27 -20.22
CA ALA A 595 -5.01 14.52 -19.36
C ALA A 595 -4.53 14.60 -17.90
N GLY A 596 -5.46 14.53 -16.96
CA GLY A 596 -5.14 14.32 -15.56
C GLY A 596 -5.08 12.82 -15.23
N VAL A 597 -4.27 12.44 -14.27
CA VAL A 597 -4.16 11.05 -13.80
C VAL A 597 -4.32 10.96 -12.29
N ALA A 598 -4.86 9.85 -11.82
CA ALA A 598 -5.02 9.54 -10.42
C ALA A 598 -4.96 8.02 -10.18
N ILE A 599 -4.56 7.62 -8.98
CA ILE A 599 -4.76 6.25 -8.50
C ILE A 599 -5.96 6.28 -7.56
N ILE A 600 -6.93 5.43 -7.84
CA ILE A 600 -8.17 5.32 -7.08
C ILE A 600 -8.53 3.86 -6.82
N ASP A 601 -9.50 3.63 -5.94
CA ASP A 601 -10.14 2.33 -5.82
C ASP A 601 -10.96 2.03 -7.07
N LYS A 602 -10.99 0.76 -7.49
CA LYS A 602 -11.69 0.34 -8.71
C LYS A 602 -13.16 0.71 -8.62
N PRO A 603 -13.70 1.48 -9.59
CA PRO A 603 -15.12 1.86 -9.60
C PRO A 603 -16.05 0.64 -9.77
N GLY A 604 -17.26 0.74 -9.21
CA GLY A 604 -18.31 -0.26 -9.39
C GLY A 604 -18.20 -1.51 -8.49
N PHE A 605 -17.46 -1.40 -7.38
CA PHE A 605 -17.47 -2.37 -6.29
C PHE A 605 -18.35 -1.91 -5.14
#